data_406469853a0b6cb2c36ea8bdcf791f8d
#
_entry.id   406469853a0b6cb2c36ea8bdcf791f8d
#
_cell.length_a   1.000
_cell.length_b   1.000
_cell.length_c   1.000
_cell.angle_alpha   90.00
_cell.angle_beta   90.00
_cell.angle_gamma   90.00
#
_symmetry.space_group_name_H-M   'P 1'
#
loop_
_entity.id
_entity.type
_entity.pdbx_description
1 polymer ?
#
loop_
_entity_poly.entity_id
_entity_poly.type
_entity_poly.pdbx_seq_one_letter_code
_entity_poly.pdbx_strand_id
1 'polypeptide(L)'
;ELLAPVGFDLPMNNNAGLILRSAPLPPLVNHVIMSPDVHFRQDPDGSLLMGEIFSGSFEAGRDIAALRESVLGFVQARLDAPEPIVPVQTMLGTRPMPADGMPAIGPVPGTSGLSVAVMHSAATLGPMIGHLLARELIAGREEPLLTTFRPSRFLS
;
A
#
# COMPACT_ATOMS: atom_id res chain seq x y z
N GLU A 1 9.19 0.90 -15.09
CA GLU A 1 9.08 0.28 -16.44
C GLU A 1 8.22 1.11 -17.40
N LEU A 2 7.01 1.59 -17.00
CA LEU A 2 6.12 2.36 -17.89
C LEU A 2 6.68 3.71 -18.34
N LEU A 3 7.55 4.33 -17.55
CA LEU A 3 8.14 5.65 -17.85
C LEU A 3 9.49 5.55 -18.55
N ALA A 4 10.13 4.38 -18.56
CA ALA A 4 11.42 4.18 -19.22
C ALA A 4 11.41 4.54 -20.72
N PRO A 5 10.36 4.22 -21.50
CA PRO A 5 10.30 4.60 -22.92
C PRO A 5 10.30 6.11 -23.18
N VAL A 6 9.92 6.92 -22.18
CA VAL A 6 9.94 8.39 -22.28
C VAL A 6 11.15 9.00 -21.61
N GLY A 7 12.15 8.18 -21.21
CA GLY A 7 13.41 8.65 -20.65
C GLY A 7 13.32 9.18 -19.22
N PHE A 8 12.24 8.90 -18.50
CA PHE A 8 12.09 9.28 -17.09
C PHE A 8 12.19 8.05 -16.19
N ASP A 9 13.10 8.08 -15.23
CA ASP A 9 13.21 7.08 -14.19
C ASP A 9 12.56 7.60 -12.90
N LEU A 10 11.54 6.87 -12.41
CA LEU A 10 10.94 7.11 -11.11
C LEU A 10 11.46 6.05 -10.16
N PRO A 11 12.42 6.38 -9.28
CA PRO A 11 12.98 5.40 -8.36
C PRO A 11 11.93 4.92 -7.38
N MET A 12 11.77 3.60 -7.27
CA MET A 12 10.74 2.95 -6.47
C MET A 12 11.37 2.02 -5.42
N ASN A 13 10.80 2.03 -4.21
CA ASN A 13 11.11 1.04 -3.21
C ASN A 13 10.32 -0.25 -3.48
N ASN A 14 10.98 -1.39 -3.32
CA ASN A 14 10.33 -2.69 -3.44
C ASN A 14 9.73 -3.11 -2.07
N ASN A 15 8.63 -2.45 -1.69
CA ASN A 15 7.95 -2.68 -0.42
C ASN A 15 6.85 -3.72 -0.60
N ALA A 16 7.20 -4.99 -0.51
CA ALA A 16 6.21 -6.05 -0.44
C ALA A 16 5.65 -6.16 1.00
N GLY A 17 4.38 -6.53 1.10
CA GLY A 17 3.71 -6.81 2.36
C GLY A 17 2.95 -8.12 2.29
N LEU A 18 2.97 -8.86 3.39
CA LEU A 18 2.21 -10.10 3.53
C LEU A 18 0.79 -9.79 3.97
N ILE A 19 -0.17 -10.41 3.28
CA ILE A 19 -1.59 -10.41 3.67
C ILE A 19 -2.05 -11.85 3.73
N LEU A 20 -2.69 -12.21 4.84
CA LEU A 20 -3.32 -13.51 5.07
C LEU A 20 -4.82 -13.33 5.11
N ARG A 21 -5.54 -14.31 4.58
CA ARG A 21 -6.98 -14.45 4.76
C ARG A 21 -7.29 -15.78 5.43
N SER A 22 -8.11 -15.76 6.48
CA SER A 22 -8.56 -16.97 7.15
C SER A 22 -9.77 -17.60 6.50
N ALA A 23 -10.05 -18.86 6.86
CA ALA A 23 -11.40 -19.41 6.76
C ALA A 23 -12.38 -18.52 7.57
N PRO A 24 -13.70 -18.53 7.22
CA PRO A 24 -14.70 -17.82 7.99
C PRO A 24 -14.74 -18.28 9.45
N LEU A 25 -14.90 -17.30 10.35
CA LEU A 25 -15.03 -17.48 11.80
C LEU A 25 -16.34 -16.81 12.28
N PRO A 26 -16.84 -17.19 13.44
CA PRO A 26 -17.88 -16.38 14.10
C PRO A 26 -17.47 -14.93 14.26
N PRO A 27 -18.40 -13.98 14.44
CA PRO A 27 -18.06 -12.58 14.70
C PRO A 27 -17.15 -12.43 15.93
N LEU A 28 -15.92 -11.94 15.72
CA LEU A 28 -14.90 -11.72 16.75
C LEU A 28 -14.54 -10.24 16.86
N VAL A 29 -14.49 -9.54 15.73
CA VAL A 29 -14.13 -8.12 15.67
C VAL A 29 -15.06 -7.37 14.73
N ASN A 30 -15.43 -6.15 15.15
CA ASN A 30 -16.28 -5.24 14.37
C ASN A 30 -15.56 -3.93 14.00
N HIS A 31 -14.25 -3.87 14.19
CA HIS A 31 -13.40 -2.71 13.90
C HIS A 31 -12.13 -3.16 13.17
N VAL A 32 -11.47 -2.21 12.51
CA VAL A 32 -10.09 -2.42 12.06
C VAL A 32 -9.16 -2.30 13.26
N ILE A 33 -8.37 -3.32 13.50
CA ILE A 33 -7.38 -3.35 14.57
C ILE A 33 -6.01 -3.01 14.00
N MET A 34 -5.36 -2.04 14.62
CA MET A 34 -3.98 -1.66 14.33
C MET A 34 -3.16 -1.82 15.61
N SER A 35 -2.18 -2.67 15.58
CA SER A 35 -1.25 -2.89 16.69
C SER A 35 0.20 -2.75 16.22
N PRO A 36 1.20 -2.66 17.14
CA PRO A 36 2.59 -2.56 16.74
C PRO A 36 3.11 -3.70 15.86
N ASP A 37 2.52 -4.89 15.95
CA ASP A 37 3.03 -6.11 15.30
C ASP A 37 2.19 -6.52 14.09
N VAL A 38 0.88 -6.22 14.11
CA VAL A 38 -0.07 -6.72 13.12
C VAL A 38 -1.26 -5.80 12.99
N HIS A 39 -1.84 -5.74 11.81
CA HIS A 39 -3.15 -5.15 11.59
C HIS A 39 -4.11 -6.20 11.02
N PHE A 40 -5.37 -6.13 11.42
CA PHE A 40 -6.38 -7.06 10.94
C PHE A 40 -7.79 -6.49 11.07
N ARG A 41 -8.70 -7.08 10.30
CA ARG A 41 -10.14 -6.85 10.38
C ARG A 41 -10.87 -8.14 10.07
N GLN A 42 -12.13 -8.21 10.44
CA GLN A 42 -13.04 -9.26 10.00
C GLN A 42 -13.94 -8.73 8.90
N ASP A 43 -13.99 -9.44 7.78
CA ASP A 43 -14.87 -9.11 6.66
C ASP A 43 -16.29 -9.67 6.92
N PRO A 44 -17.33 -9.16 6.21
CA PRO A 44 -18.73 -9.59 6.43
C PRO A 44 -18.98 -11.09 6.20
N ASP A 45 -18.12 -11.77 5.45
CA ASP A 45 -18.18 -13.22 5.24
C ASP A 45 -17.60 -14.03 6.41
N GLY A 46 -17.14 -13.36 7.47
CA GLY A 46 -16.52 -13.97 8.65
C GLY A 46 -15.00 -14.19 8.52
N SER A 47 -14.41 -14.04 7.35
CA SER A 47 -12.96 -14.20 7.21
C SER A 47 -12.18 -13.06 7.86
N LEU A 48 -11.04 -13.37 8.49
CA LEU A 48 -10.08 -12.36 8.96
C LEU A 48 -9.11 -12.03 7.84
N LEU A 49 -8.95 -10.75 7.54
CA LEU A 49 -7.87 -10.23 6.72
C LEU A 49 -6.80 -9.66 7.65
N MET A 50 -5.60 -10.24 7.58
CA MET A 50 -4.49 -9.95 8.51
C MET A 50 -3.25 -9.56 7.71
N GLY A 51 -2.49 -8.60 8.21
CA GLY A 51 -1.23 -8.19 7.58
C GLY A 51 -0.19 -7.79 8.59
N GLU A 52 1.07 -7.93 8.21
CA GLU A 52 2.16 -7.37 9.00
C GLU A 52 2.10 -5.84 9.04
N ILE A 53 2.75 -5.25 10.04
CA ILE A 53 2.88 -3.79 10.10
C ILE A 53 3.60 -3.23 8.88
N PHE A 54 3.31 -1.96 8.62
CA PHE A 54 3.88 -1.19 7.52
C PHE A 54 5.36 -0.83 7.76
N SER A 55 6.20 -1.80 8.05
CA SER A 55 7.64 -1.57 8.29
C SER A 55 8.42 -1.10 7.06
N GLY A 56 7.78 -1.07 5.90
CA GLY A 56 8.32 -0.44 4.69
C GLY A 56 9.40 -1.22 3.96
N SER A 57 9.93 -2.28 4.51
CA SER A 57 11.00 -3.03 3.86
C SER A 57 10.70 -4.52 3.81
N PHE A 58 10.26 -5.00 2.67
CA PHE A 58 10.40 -6.41 2.35
C PHE A 58 11.85 -6.62 1.91
N GLU A 59 12.69 -7.09 2.80
CA GLU A 59 14.02 -7.54 2.43
C GLU A 59 13.90 -8.79 1.54
N ALA A 60 14.53 -8.74 0.37
CA ALA A 60 14.62 -9.90 -0.50
C ALA A 60 15.26 -11.06 0.29
N GLY A 61 14.55 -12.18 0.41
CA GLY A 61 15.02 -13.35 1.16
C GLY A 61 14.35 -13.57 2.52
N ARG A 62 13.38 -12.75 2.93
CA ARG A 62 12.57 -13.05 4.14
C ARG A 62 11.86 -14.39 3.98
N ASP A 63 11.90 -15.18 5.04
CA ASP A 63 11.14 -16.43 5.12
C ASP A 63 9.64 -16.12 5.25
N ILE A 64 8.92 -16.32 4.14
CA ILE A 64 7.46 -16.10 4.08
C ILE A 64 6.71 -17.04 5.02
N ALA A 65 7.19 -18.26 5.23
CA ALA A 65 6.56 -19.20 6.13
C ALA A 65 6.69 -18.73 7.58
N ALA A 66 7.88 -18.32 7.99
CA ALA A 66 8.11 -17.76 9.32
C ALA A 66 7.30 -16.48 9.57
N LEU A 67 7.21 -15.59 8.55
CA LEU A 67 6.41 -14.37 8.65
C LEU A 67 4.91 -14.67 8.79
N ARG A 68 4.41 -15.63 8.01
CA ARG A 68 3.03 -16.11 8.11
C ARG A 68 2.70 -16.61 9.51
N GLU A 69 3.55 -17.47 10.07
CA GLU A 69 3.37 -18.01 11.42
C GLU A 69 3.42 -16.90 12.49
N SER A 70 4.29 -15.91 12.30
CA SER A 70 4.38 -14.74 13.18
C SER A 70 3.09 -13.93 13.18
N VAL A 71 2.56 -13.58 11.97
CA VAL A 71 1.29 -12.83 11.85
C VAL A 71 0.13 -13.60 12.49
N LEU A 72 0.03 -14.91 12.23
CA LEU A 72 -1.00 -15.77 12.83
C LEU A 72 -0.88 -15.81 14.34
N GLY A 73 0.32 -16.02 14.87
CA GLY A 73 0.57 -16.03 16.30
C GLY A 73 0.19 -14.74 17.00
N PHE A 74 0.51 -13.58 16.38
CA PHE A 74 0.12 -12.27 16.93
C PHE A 74 -1.39 -12.06 16.93
N VAL A 75 -2.09 -12.47 15.87
CA VAL A 75 -3.55 -12.33 15.80
C VAL A 75 -4.23 -13.30 16.76
N GLN A 76 -3.80 -14.57 16.77
CA GLN A 76 -4.35 -15.58 17.68
C GLN A 76 -4.19 -15.19 19.16
N ALA A 77 -3.05 -14.60 19.53
CA ALA A 77 -2.81 -14.14 20.90
C ALA A 77 -3.68 -12.93 21.32
N ARG A 78 -4.25 -12.20 20.36
CA ARG A 78 -5.08 -11.00 20.61
C ARG A 78 -6.58 -11.25 20.52
N LEU A 79 -6.95 -12.36 19.91
CA LEU A 79 -8.35 -12.74 19.74
C LEU A 79 -8.64 -13.96 20.62
N ASP A 80 -9.70 -13.87 21.40
CA ASP A 80 -10.28 -15.02 22.10
C ASP A 80 -11.12 -15.84 21.10
N ALA A 81 -10.44 -16.36 20.09
CA ALA A 81 -11.07 -17.16 19.07
C ALA A 81 -11.38 -18.56 19.60
N PRO A 82 -12.62 -19.08 19.42
CA PRO A 82 -13.03 -20.39 19.92
C PRO A 82 -12.28 -21.54 19.25
N GLU A 83 -11.73 -21.29 18.06
CA GLU A 83 -10.96 -22.25 17.27
C GLU A 83 -9.69 -21.61 16.71
N PRO A 84 -8.68 -22.42 16.34
CA PRO A 84 -7.48 -21.89 15.69
C PRO A 84 -7.82 -21.15 14.38
N ILE A 85 -7.17 -20.01 14.17
CA ILE A 85 -7.30 -19.25 12.93
C ILE A 85 -6.58 -19.99 11.81
N VAL A 86 -7.33 -20.52 10.85
CA VAL A 86 -6.78 -21.27 9.72
C VAL A 86 -6.63 -20.36 8.50
N PRO A 87 -5.41 -20.07 8.04
CA PRO A 87 -5.20 -19.28 6.84
C PRO A 87 -5.50 -20.11 5.60
N VAL A 88 -6.38 -19.60 4.75
CA VAL A 88 -6.75 -20.23 3.46
C VAL A 88 -6.10 -19.54 2.27
N GLN A 89 -5.61 -18.31 2.45
CA GLN A 89 -4.93 -17.57 1.41
C GLN A 89 -3.76 -16.78 1.99
N THR A 90 -2.65 -16.80 1.26
CA THR A 90 -1.45 -15.99 1.51
C THR A 90 -1.15 -15.18 0.28
N MET A 91 -1.07 -13.87 0.41
CA MET A 91 -0.80 -12.93 -0.69
C MET A 91 0.42 -12.08 -0.35
N LEU A 92 1.28 -11.90 -1.33
CA LEU A 92 2.33 -10.89 -1.30
C LEU A 92 1.93 -9.77 -2.26
N GLY A 93 1.82 -8.56 -1.73
CA GLY A 93 1.53 -7.37 -2.50
C GLY A 93 2.71 -6.41 -2.46
N THR A 94 3.08 -5.88 -3.62
CA THR A 94 4.08 -4.80 -3.67
C THR A 94 3.37 -3.46 -3.62
N ARG A 95 3.78 -2.60 -2.68
CA ARG A 95 3.25 -1.24 -2.58
C ARG A 95 4.01 -0.32 -3.53
N PRO A 96 3.32 0.46 -4.37
CA PRO A 96 3.96 1.44 -5.23
C PRO A 96 4.41 2.64 -4.37
N MET A 97 5.65 2.62 -3.88
CA MET A 97 6.22 3.67 -3.05
C MET A 97 7.46 4.24 -3.73
N PRO A 98 7.44 5.53 -4.11
CA PRO A 98 8.66 6.21 -4.56
C PRO A 98 9.77 6.13 -3.51
N ALA A 99 11.03 6.19 -3.94
CA ALA A 99 12.19 5.90 -3.10
C ALA A 99 12.30 6.78 -1.85
N ASP A 100 11.79 8.01 -1.91
CA ASP A 100 11.73 8.95 -0.78
C ASP A 100 10.53 8.74 0.15
N GLY A 101 9.66 7.76 -0.15
CA GLY A 101 8.46 7.46 0.63
C GLY A 101 7.27 8.40 0.39
N MET A 102 7.43 9.44 -0.42
CA MET A 102 6.38 10.43 -0.70
C MET A 102 5.68 10.14 -2.04
N PRO A 103 4.40 10.51 -2.20
CA PRO A 103 3.72 10.41 -3.48
C PRO A 103 4.46 11.13 -4.61
N ALA A 104 4.40 10.61 -5.84
CA ALA A 104 4.87 11.29 -7.04
C ALA A 104 3.66 11.61 -7.93
N ILE A 105 3.32 12.91 -8.03
CA ILE A 105 2.06 13.36 -8.63
C ILE A 105 2.32 14.57 -9.52
N GLY A 106 1.83 14.50 -10.77
CA GLY A 106 1.89 15.60 -11.72
C GLY A 106 2.56 15.26 -13.04
N PRO A 107 2.93 16.28 -13.83
CA PRO A 107 3.56 16.10 -15.14
C PRO A 107 4.88 15.32 -15.06
N VAL A 108 5.08 14.43 -16.02
CA VAL A 108 6.35 13.71 -16.18
C VAL A 108 7.36 14.64 -16.85
N PRO A 109 8.51 14.92 -16.22
CA PRO A 109 9.51 15.80 -16.79
C PRO A 109 9.96 15.38 -18.19
N GLY A 110 10.20 16.34 -19.05
CA GLY A 110 10.64 16.09 -20.44
C GLY A 110 9.56 15.55 -21.39
N THR A 111 8.30 15.44 -20.92
CA THR A 111 7.18 14.95 -21.74
C THR A 111 6.09 16.00 -21.87
N SER A 112 5.26 15.85 -22.90
CA SER A 112 4.04 16.64 -23.08
C SER A 112 2.82 15.73 -22.97
N GLY A 113 1.82 16.16 -22.17
CA GLY A 113 0.54 15.43 -22.03
C GLY A 113 0.60 14.16 -21.20
N LEU A 114 1.73 13.86 -20.55
CA LEU A 114 1.87 12.72 -19.64
C LEU A 114 1.98 13.18 -18.21
N SER A 115 1.14 12.63 -17.34
CA SER A 115 1.20 12.84 -15.89
C SER A 115 1.18 11.49 -15.16
N VAL A 116 1.75 11.47 -13.96
CA VAL A 116 1.73 10.30 -13.06
C VAL A 116 1.05 10.63 -11.75
N ALA A 117 0.48 9.60 -11.11
CA ALA A 117 0.03 9.63 -9.73
C ALA A 117 0.41 8.28 -9.08
N VAL A 118 1.54 8.26 -8.40
CA VAL A 118 2.10 7.06 -7.74
C VAL A 118 2.18 7.30 -6.25
N MET A 119 1.53 6.43 -5.47
CA MET A 119 1.46 6.55 -4.01
C MET A 119 1.07 5.22 -3.36
N HIS A 120 1.59 4.94 -2.17
CA HIS A 120 1.23 3.71 -1.45
C HIS A 120 -0.19 3.72 -0.85
N SER A 121 -0.75 4.90 -0.60
CA SER A 121 -2.08 5.05 0.04
C SER A 121 -3.18 5.42 -0.95
N ALA A 122 -3.11 4.93 -2.19
CA ALA A 122 -4.02 5.31 -3.27
C ALA A 122 -5.50 5.04 -2.97
N ALA A 123 -5.82 4.00 -2.20
CA ALA A 123 -7.21 3.73 -1.81
C ALA A 123 -7.80 4.86 -0.95
N THR A 124 -6.99 5.47 -0.08
CA THR A 124 -7.42 6.57 0.80
C THR A 124 -7.30 7.94 0.12
N LEU A 125 -6.17 8.19 -0.55
CA LEU A 125 -5.84 9.50 -1.12
C LEU A 125 -6.36 9.68 -2.55
N GLY A 126 -6.64 8.60 -3.26
CA GLY A 126 -7.00 8.62 -4.67
C GLY A 126 -8.11 9.58 -5.04
N PRO A 127 -9.24 9.65 -4.32
CA PRO A 127 -10.31 10.59 -4.64
C PRO A 127 -9.86 12.06 -4.57
N MET A 128 -9.10 12.43 -3.53
CA MET A 128 -8.58 13.79 -3.38
C MET A 128 -7.50 14.11 -4.43
N ILE A 129 -6.54 13.22 -4.60
CA ILE A 129 -5.46 13.41 -5.57
C ILE A 129 -6.00 13.45 -7.00
N GLY A 130 -6.95 12.58 -7.32
CA GLY A 130 -7.63 12.59 -8.62
C GLY A 130 -8.34 13.91 -8.88
N HIS A 131 -9.03 14.46 -7.88
CA HIS A 131 -9.68 15.77 -7.99
C HIS A 131 -8.67 16.90 -8.21
N LEU A 132 -7.59 16.95 -7.41
CA LEU A 132 -6.57 18.00 -7.52
C LEU A 132 -5.83 17.92 -8.86
N LEU A 133 -5.43 16.74 -9.30
CA LEU A 133 -4.73 16.54 -10.57
C LEU A 133 -5.64 16.87 -11.76
N ALA A 134 -6.92 16.49 -11.72
CA ALA A 134 -7.88 16.84 -12.75
C ALA A 134 -8.08 18.36 -12.85
N ARG A 135 -8.18 19.07 -11.73
CA ARG A 135 -8.25 20.55 -11.72
C ARG A 135 -7.02 21.17 -12.37
N GLU A 136 -5.83 20.67 -12.03
CA GLU A 136 -4.59 21.15 -12.62
C GLU A 136 -4.58 20.97 -14.14
N LEU A 137 -4.91 19.77 -14.61
CA LEU A 137 -4.93 19.44 -16.04
C LEU A 137 -5.95 20.28 -16.83
N ILE A 138 -7.14 20.49 -16.26
CA ILE A 138 -8.20 21.28 -16.90
C ILE A 138 -7.86 22.77 -16.90
N ALA A 139 -7.33 23.28 -15.79
CA ALA A 139 -7.02 24.69 -15.64
C ALA A 139 -5.71 25.11 -16.33
N GLY A 140 -4.86 24.15 -16.70
CA GLY A 140 -3.53 24.41 -17.28
C GLY A 140 -2.59 25.17 -16.34
N ARG A 141 -2.81 25.05 -15.03
CA ARG A 141 -2.00 25.73 -14.00
C ARG A 141 -1.76 24.80 -12.82
N GLU A 142 -0.59 24.92 -12.21
CA GLU A 142 -0.20 24.09 -11.08
C GLU A 142 -1.17 24.20 -9.88
N GLU A 143 -1.48 23.05 -9.30
CA GLU A 143 -2.22 22.95 -8.03
C GLU A 143 -1.21 23.06 -6.87
N PRO A 144 -1.29 24.11 -6.03
CA PRO A 144 -0.31 24.35 -4.97
C PRO A 144 -0.13 23.20 -3.99
N LEU A 145 -1.20 22.47 -3.70
CA LEU A 145 -1.16 21.32 -2.80
C LEU A 145 -0.35 20.13 -3.34
N LEU A 146 -0.08 20.10 -4.65
CA LEU A 146 0.70 19.04 -5.29
C LEU A 146 2.19 19.41 -5.47
N THR A 147 2.59 20.63 -5.17
CA THR A 147 3.94 21.14 -5.45
C THR A 147 5.04 20.28 -4.82
N THR A 148 4.88 19.87 -3.57
CA THR A 148 5.85 19.02 -2.86
C THR A 148 5.99 17.63 -3.48
N PHE A 149 4.97 17.17 -4.20
CA PHE A 149 4.90 15.80 -4.72
C PHE A 149 5.29 15.69 -6.19
N ARG A 150 5.88 16.73 -6.78
CA ARG A 150 6.24 16.73 -8.21
C ARG A 150 7.27 15.65 -8.54
N PRO A 151 7.05 14.92 -9.66
CA PRO A 151 8.04 13.94 -10.13
C PRO A 151 9.41 14.57 -10.45
N SER A 152 9.42 15.86 -10.80
CA SER A 152 10.66 16.63 -11.09
C SER A 152 11.67 16.64 -9.95
N ARG A 153 11.28 16.33 -8.71
CA ARG A 153 12.22 16.20 -7.58
C ARG A 153 13.19 15.02 -7.73
N PHE A 154 12.92 14.10 -8.66
CA PHE A 154 13.81 12.99 -8.99
C PHE A 154 14.71 13.27 -10.21
N LEU A 155 14.71 14.48 -10.72
CA LEU A 155 15.71 14.93 -11.68
C LEU A 155 16.98 15.27 -10.91
N SER A 156 17.95 14.41 -10.92
CA SER A 156 19.30 14.66 -10.40
C SER A 156 20.21 15.12 -11.50
#